data_85f11c9932b98a4323e0f52905b14b48
#
_entry.id   85f11c9932b98a4323e0f52905b14b48
#
_cell.length_a   1.000
_cell.length_b   1.000
_cell.length_c   1.000
_cell.angle_alpha   90.00
_cell.angle_beta   90.00
_cell.angle_gamma   90.00
#
_symmetry.space_group_name_H-M   'P 1'
#
loop_
_entity.id
_entity.type
_entity.pdbx_description
1 polymer ?
#
loop_
_entity_poly.entity_id
_entity_poly.type
_entity_poly.pdbx_seq_one_letter_code
_entity_poly.pdbx_strand_id
1 'polypeptide(L)'
;MKVMKDLSGELCKENIKIEYQDVFSKYANKLMNEYCLKVDDKKYNLIEIEFYFYDKENHPDPYIYCNEKQKECGKFYFHGSGMDITFGNGKCYGGILIRSIMNEEGQYINGSLKLLEELFCDEIDKLKIELIEKDIGKKNIFCSTRVGLQAHPLDYELLTKYKTNFIPYIFRLYRFIVDYSCPENKCKDKTKIAFYEHLKNKNKPRPNYKQDSIKEN
;
A
#
# COMPACT_ATOMS: atom_id res chain seq x y z
N MET A 1 -11.08 -11.17 -9.59
CA MET A 1 -11.44 -10.14 -8.57
C MET A 1 -12.03 -8.91 -9.23
N LYS A 2 -13.32 -8.63 -9.02
CA LYS A 2 -14.02 -7.49 -9.64
C LYS A 2 -13.42 -6.15 -9.20
N VAL A 3 -13.19 -5.98 -7.90
CA VAL A 3 -12.64 -4.73 -7.34
C VAL A 3 -11.30 -4.31 -7.98
N MET A 4 -10.44 -5.27 -8.34
CA MET A 4 -9.18 -4.97 -9.03
C MET A 4 -9.41 -4.51 -10.47
N LYS A 5 -10.38 -5.10 -11.18
CA LYS A 5 -10.75 -4.68 -12.53
C LYS A 5 -11.33 -3.26 -12.53
N ASP A 6 -12.15 -2.94 -11.52
CA ASP A 6 -12.73 -1.59 -11.36
C ASP A 6 -11.62 -0.56 -11.09
N LEU A 7 -10.66 -0.86 -10.20
CA LEU A 7 -9.49 -0.03 -9.94
C LEU A 7 -8.66 0.20 -11.20
N SER A 8 -8.28 -0.89 -11.87
CA SER A 8 -7.51 -0.84 -13.11
C SER A 8 -8.20 0.01 -14.18
N GLY A 9 -9.50 -0.19 -14.37
CA GLY A 9 -10.31 0.58 -15.33
C GLY A 9 -10.41 2.07 -14.99
N GLU A 10 -10.43 2.43 -13.71
CA GLU A 10 -10.46 3.84 -13.28
C GLU A 10 -9.13 4.56 -13.53
N LEU A 11 -8.00 3.86 -13.35
CA LEU A 11 -6.66 4.41 -13.56
C LEU A 11 -6.26 4.52 -15.04
N CYS A 12 -6.98 3.86 -15.93
CA CYS A 12 -6.65 3.79 -17.35
C CYS A 12 -7.65 4.57 -18.23
N LYS A 13 -8.43 5.47 -17.64
CA LYS A 13 -9.34 6.34 -18.38
C LYS A 13 -8.56 7.34 -19.21
N GLU A 14 -8.72 7.30 -20.52
CA GLU A 14 -8.13 8.26 -21.44
C GLU A 14 -8.81 9.64 -21.29
N ASN A 15 -8.03 10.70 -21.50
CA ASN A 15 -8.47 12.09 -21.51
C ASN A 15 -9.07 12.65 -20.19
N ILE A 16 -8.80 12.02 -19.05
CA ILE A 16 -9.18 12.50 -17.73
C ILE A 16 -7.95 12.68 -16.87
N LYS A 17 -7.82 13.85 -16.25
CA LYS A 17 -6.79 14.05 -15.23
C LYS A 17 -7.13 13.19 -14.00
N ILE A 18 -6.29 12.21 -13.70
CA ILE A 18 -6.49 11.31 -12.59
C ILE A 18 -5.79 11.85 -11.36
N GLU A 19 -6.53 12.04 -10.27
CA GLU A 19 -5.98 12.30 -8.95
C GLU A 19 -5.72 10.95 -8.27
N TYR A 20 -4.53 10.40 -8.48
CA TYR A 20 -4.15 9.04 -8.04
C TYR A 20 -4.35 8.81 -6.53
N GLN A 21 -4.08 9.84 -5.71
CA GLN A 21 -4.29 9.77 -4.26
C GLN A 21 -5.75 9.48 -3.91
N ASP A 22 -6.69 10.12 -4.59
CA ASP A 22 -8.13 9.94 -4.33
C ASP A 22 -8.60 8.57 -4.78
N VAL A 23 -8.14 8.11 -5.94
CA VAL A 23 -8.43 6.76 -6.44
C VAL A 23 -7.90 5.71 -5.47
N PHE A 24 -6.63 5.82 -5.05
CA PHE A 24 -6.06 4.87 -4.10
C PHE A 24 -6.74 4.92 -2.73
N SER A 25 -7.11 6.10 -2.25
CA SER A 25 -7.86 6.24 -0.99
C SER A 25 -9.23 5.57 -1.05
N LYS A 26 -9.96 5.74 -2.15
CA LYS A 26 -11.25 5.08 -2.41
C LYS A 26 -11.12 3.56 -2.38
N TYR A 27 -10.13 3.02 -3.12
CA TYR A 27 -9.95 1.57 -3.20
C TYR A 27 -9.31 0.97 -1.95
N ALA A 28 -8.45 1.69 -1.25
CA ALA A 28 -7.98 1.27 0.07
C ALA A 28 -9.15 1.13 1.05
N ASN A 29 -10.05 2.14 1.07
CA ASN A 29 -11.24 2.10 1.90
C ASN A 29 -12.10 0.87 1.58
N LYS A 30 -12.37 0.63 0.30
CA LYS A 30 -13.15 -0.52 -0.15
C LYS A 30 -12.49 -1.84 0.23
N LEU A 31 -11.20 -2.02 -0.08
CA LEU A 31 -10.47 -3.26 0.19
C LEU A 31 -10.40 -3.59 1.69
N MET A 32 -10.06 -2.60 2.49
CA MET A 32 -9.81 -2.84 3.92
C MET A 32 -11.10 -2.94 4.74
N ASN A 33 -12.21 -2.36 4.27
CA ASN A 33 -13.51 -2.42 4.95
C ASN A 33 -14.44 -3.52 4.43
N GLU A 34 -14.40 -3.83 3.13
CA GLU A 34 -15.39 -4.69 2.49
C GLU A 34 -14.81 -6.06 2.07
N TYR A 35 -13.47 -6.23 2.13
CA TYR A 35 -12.80 -7.46 1.72
C TYR A 35 -11.90 -8.03 2.80
N CYS A 36 -11.68 -9.35 2.75
CA CYS A 36 -10.63 -10.01 3.50
C CYS A 36 -9.87 -11.00 2.61
N LEU A 37 -8.65 -11.31 3.01
CA LEU A 37 -7.87 -12.38 2.42
C LEU A 37 -8.34 -13.69 3.02
N LYS A 38 -8.75 -14.63 2.16
CA LYS A 38 -9.03 -16.01 2.55
C LYS A 38 -7.90 -16.89 2.06
N VAL A 39 -7.31 -17.66 2.97
CA VAL A 39 -6.24 -18.62 2.69
C VAL A 39 -6.70 -19.95 3.20
N ASP A 40 -7.08 -20.85 2.29
CA ASP A 40 -7.82 -22.07 2.58
C ASP A 40 -9.07 -21.77 3.42
N ASP A 41 -9.13 -22.23 4.66
CA ASP A 41 -10.26 -21.99 5.56
C ASP A 41 -10.06 -20.79 6.51
N LYS A 42 -8.85 -20.21 6.56
CA LYS A 42 -8.51 -19.07 7.42
C LYS A 42 -8.84 -17.74 6.74
N LYS A 43 -9.32 -16.76 7.51
CA LYS A 43 -9.61 -15.42 7.02
C LYS A 43 -8.74 -14.37 7.73
N TYR A 44 -8.27 -13.42 6.96
CA TYR A 44 -7.40 -12.36 7.44
C TYR A 44 -7.91 -10.99 6.99
N ASN A 45 -8.08 -10.09 7.92
CA ASN A 45 -8.39 -8.69 7.64
C ASN A 45 -7.16 -7.95 7.13
N LEU A 46 -7.30 -7.16 6.08
CA LEU A 46 -6.25 -6.26 5.62
C LEU A 46 -6.14 -5.09 6.60
N ILE A 47 -4.95 -4.88 7.16
CA ILE A 47 -4.69 -3.84 8.17
C ILE A 47 -3.78 -2.75 7.62
N GLU A 48 -2.85 -3.10 6.74
CA GLU A 48 -1.94 -2.17 6.11
C GLU A 48 -1.61 -2.61 4.69
N ILE A 49 -1.77 -1.70 3.75
CA ILE A 49 -1.48 -1.91 2.33
C ILE A 49 -0.74 -0.72 1.73
N GLU A 50 0.06 -0.97 0.71
CA GLU A 50 0.74 0.08 -0.06
C GLU A 50 0.46 -0.07 -1.55
N PHE A 51 0.11 1.04 -2.21
CA PHE A 51 -0.10 1.06 -3.65
C PHE A 51 1.19 1.40 -4.38
N TYR A 52 1.45 0.63 -5.44
CA TYR A 52 2.52 0.81 -6.40
C TYR A 52 1.91 0.78 -7.79
N PHE A 53 2.10 1.85 -8.57
CA PHE A 53 1.53 1.95 -9.90
C PHE A 53 2.49 2.67 -10.84
N TYR A 54 2.67 2.13 -12.03
CA TYR A 54 3.49 2.74 -13.07
C TYR A 54 2.71 2.85 -14.37
N ASP A 55 2.61 4.09 -14.84
CA ASP A 55 2.23 4.47 -16.19
C ASP A 55 3.34 5.37 -16.72
N LYS A 56 3.93 4.99 -17.84
CA LYS A 56 5.10 5.67 -18.41
C LYS A 56 4.84 7.16 -18.67
N GLU A 57 3.63 7.50 -19.10
CA GLU A 57 3.30 8.87 -19.52
C GLU A 57 2.72 9.71 -18.37
N ASN A 58 1.87 9.09 -17.53
CA ASN A 58 1.06 9.84 -16.57
C ASN A 58 1.48 9.65 -15.12
N HIS A 59 2.13 8.52 -14.80
CA HIS A 59 2.49 8.17 -13.43
C HIS A 59 3.78 7.33 -13.38
N PRO A 60 4.94 7.90 -13.71
CA PRO A 60 6.20 7.17 -13.72
C PRO A 60 6.78 6.98 -12.30
N ASP A 61 6.09 6.20 -11.45
CA ASP A 61 6.55 5.86 -10.10
C ASP A 61 7.76 4.92 -10.16
N PRO A 62 8.94 5.33 -9.69
CA PRO A 62 10.16 4.52 -9.81
C PRO A 62 10.25 3.39 -8.79
N TYR A 63 9.29 3.26 -7.88
CA TYR A 63 9.34 2.31 -6.76
C TYR A 63 8.61 1.00 -6.99
N ILE A 64 7.95 0.83 -8.12
CA ILE A 64 7.35 -0.44 -8.52
C ILE A 64 8.37 -1.30 -9.27
N TYR A 65 8.31 -2.61 -9.09
CA TYR A 65 9.25 -3.54 -9.74
C TYR A 65 9.08 -3.65 -11.26
N CYS A 66 7.97 -3.22 -11.80
CA CYS A 66 7.61 -3.37 -13.21
C CYS A 66 7.77 -4.82 -13.72
N ASN A 67 7.41 -5.80 -12.88
CA ASN A 67 7.40 -7.20 -13.29
C ASN A 67 6.19 -7.47 -14.19
N GLU A 68 6.37 -8.34 -15.21
CA GLU A 68 5.29 -8.67 -16.16
C GLU A 68 4.00 -9.15 -15.47
N LYS A 69 4.11 -9.86 -14.35
CA LYS A 69 2.95 -10.26 -13.53
C LYS A 69 2.14 -9.07 -13.00
N GLN A 70 2.78 -7.92 -12.79
CA GLN A 70 2.10 -6.71 -12.34
C GLN A 70 1.32 -6.00 -13.46
N LYS A 71 1.45 -6.44 -14.73
CA LYS A 71 0.56 -6.05 -15.84
C LYS A 71 -0.78 -6.80 -15.82
N GLU A 72 -0.82 -7.96 -15.16
CA GLU A 72 -2.06 -8.72 -15.00
C GLU A 72 -2.94 -8.06 -13.93
N CYS A 73 -4.24 -8.35 -13.97
CA CYS A 73 -5.19 -7.81 -13.03
C CYS A 73 -5.79 -8.92 -12.16
N GLY A 74 -5.76 -8.72 -10.83
CA GLY A 74 -6.42 -9.60 -9.89
C GLY A 74 -5.68 -10.92 -9.64
N LYS A 75 -4.37 -10.89 -9.68
CA LYS A 75 -3.50 -12.02 -9.33
C LYS A 75 -2.75 -11.72 -8.03
N PHE A 76 -2.33 -12.77 -7.35
CA PHE A 76 -1.37 -12.67 -6.26
C PHE A 76 0.04 -12.84 -6.82
N TYR A 77 0.90 -11.85 -6.59
CA TYR A 77 2.29 -11.85 -7.03
C TYR A 77 3.21 -11.86 -5.83
N PHE A 78 3.98 -12.95 -5.67
CA PHE A 78 4.95 -13.13 -4.60
C PHE A 78 6.33 -12.67 -5.06
N HIS A 79 7.02 -11.92 -4.20
CA HIS A 79 8.34 -11.38 -4.46
C HIS A 79 9.14 -11.19 -3.17
N GLY A 80 10.41 -10.80 -3.27
CA GLY A 80 11.32 -10.71 -2.10
C GLY A 80 10.90 -9.73 -1.00
N SER A 81 9.97 -8.83 -1.28
CA SER A 81 9.44 -7.88 -0.29
C SER A 81 8.05 -8.24 0.24
N GLY A 82 7.43 -9.35 -0.23
CA GLY A 82 6.12 -9.77 0.22
C GLY A 82 5.20 -10.27 -0.89
N MET A 83 3.91 -9.94 -0.79
CA MET A 83 2.87 -10.33 -1.72
C MET A 83 2.06 -9.12 -2.17
N ASP A 84 1.91 -8.96 -3.49
CA ASP A 84 1.02 -7.98 -4.10
C ASP A 84 -0.29 -8.61 -4.55
N ILE A 85 -1.37 -7.81 -4.51
CA ILE A 85 -2.55 -8.02 -5.34
C ILE A 85 -2.39 -7.15 -6.58
N THR A 86 -2.31 -7.75 -7.76
CA THR A 86 -2.03 -7.01 -9.00
C THR A 86 -3.27 -6.34 -9.56
N PHE A 87 -3.09 -5.17 -10.20
CA PHE A 87 -4.16 -4.41 -10.85
C PHE A 87 -3.71 -3.72 -12.16
N GLY A 88 -2.69 -4.25 -12.81
CA GLY A 88 -2.28 -3.78 -14.14
C GLY A 88 -3.33 -4.04 -15.22
N ASN A 89 -3.07 -3.58 -16.44
CA ASN A 89 -4.02 -3.65 -17.58
C ASN A 89 -3.35 -4.07 -18.90
N GLY A 90 -2.20 -4.71 -18.84
CA GLY A 90 -1.40 -5.06 -19.99
C GLY A 90 -0.43 -3.96 -20.47
N LYS A 91 -0.74 -2.67 -20.21
CA LYS A 91 0.12 -1.51 -20.53
C LYS A 91 0.80 -0.94 -19.28
N CYS A 92 0.03 -0.79 -18.21
CA CYS A 92 0.48 -0.24 -16.95
C CYS A 92 0.76 -1.35 -15.94
N TYR A 93 1.66 -1.09 -15.01
CA TYR A 93 1.99 -2.01 -13.92
C TYR A 93 1.28 -1.57 -12.64
N GLY A 94 0.69 -2.50 -11.92
CA GLY A 94 0.01 -2.21 -10.67
C GLY A 94 0.13 -3.33 -9.65
N GLY A 95 0.48 -2.97 -8.42
CA GLY A 95 0.57 -3.88 -7.29
C GLY A 95 0.13 -3.21 -5.99
N ILE A 96 -0.64 -3.93 -5.18
CA ILE A 96 -0.99 -3.55 -3.82
C ILE A 96 -0.24 -4.48 -2.88
N LEU A 97 0.86 -4.00 -2.30
CA LEU A 97 1.63 -4.76 -1.32
C LEU A 97 0.83 -4.87 -0.03
N ILE A 98 0.59 -6.09 0.43
CA ILE A 98 -0.02 -6.35 1.73
C ILE A 98 1.09 -6.33 2.79
N ARG A 99 1.01 -5.37 3.70
CA ARG A 99 2.04 -5.18 4.74
C ARG A 99 1.67 -5.77 6.08
N SER A 100 0.37 -5.75 6.40
CA SER A 100 -0.10 -6.28 7.68
C SER A 100 -1.52 -6.82 7.56
N ILE A 101 -1.76 -7.89 8.27
CA ILE A 101 -3.05 -8.57 8.36
C ILE A 101 -3.42 -8.82 9.83
N MET A 102 -4.68 -9.17 10.06
CA MET A 102 -5.18 -9.62 11.36
C MET A 102 -6.03 -10.86 11.14
N ASN A 103 -5.76 -11.93 11.88
CA ASN A 103 -6.53 -13.17 11.83
C ASN A 103 -7.89 -13.03 12.56
N GLU A 104 -8.70 -14.08 12.53
CA GLU A 104 -10.04 -14.11 13.15
C GLU A 104 -9.98 -14.05 14.68
N GLU A 105 -8.88 -14.42 15.29
CA GLU A 105 -8.62 -14.33 16.73
C GLU A 105 -8.20 -12.92 17.17
N GLY A 106 -8.09 -11.99 16.23
CA GLY A 106 -7.65 -10.62 16.50
C GLY A 106 -6.12 -10.47 16.63
N GLN A 107 -5.36 -11.49 16.29
CA GLN A 107 -3.91 -11.43 16.32
C GLN A 107 -3.41 -10.63 15.11
N TYR A 108 -2.52 -9.68 15.36
CA TYR A 108 -1.94 -8.80 14.37
C TYR A 108 -0.59 -9.33 13.86
N ILE A 109 -0.51 -9.56 12.56
CA ILE A 109 0.71 -9.95 11.86
C ILE A 109 1.25 -8.74 11.10
N ASN A 110 2.37 -8.19 11.59
CA ASN A 110 2.97 -6.97 11.07
C ASN A 110 4.27 -7.25 10.33
N GLY A 111 4.30 -6.87 9.08
CA GLY A 111 5.45 -7.00 8.16
C GLY A 111 5.15 -7.97 7.03
N SER A 112 5.45 -7.53 5.82
CA SER A 112 5.10 -8.25 4.59
C SER A 112 5.74 -9.64 4.48
N LEU A 113 6.94 -9.84 5.03
CA LEU A 113 7.58 -11.16 5.06
C LEU A 113 7.01 -12.05 6.17
N LYS A 114 6.72 -11.51 7.34
CA LYS A 114 6.05 -12.26 8.42
C LYS A 114 4.64 -12.69 8.02
N LEU A 115 3.98 -11.87 7.21
CA LEU A 115 2.72 -12.24 6.60
C LEU A 115 2.89 -13.49 5.73
N LEU A 116 3.93 -13.58 4.92
CA LEU A 116 4.18 -14.78 4.11
C LEU A 116 4.48 -15.99 4.99
N GLU A 117 5.26 -15.84 6.07
CA GLU A 117 5.49 -16.91 7.06
C GLU A 117 4.18 -17.41 7.66
N GLU A 118 3.26 -16.51 8.02
CA GLU A 118 1.92 -16.87 8.53
C GLU A 118 1.07 -17.60 7.48
N LEU A 119 1.07 -17.13 6.23
CA LEU A 119 0.25 -17.71 5.18
C LEU A 119 0.77 -19.07 4.68
N PHE A 120 2.08 -19.29 4.75
CA PHE A 120 2.76 -20.48 4.22
C PHE A 120 3.20 -21.46 5.31
N CYS A 121 2.64 -21.39 6.50
CA CYS A 121 2.98 -22.35 7.57
C CYS A 121 2.54 -23.78 7.28
N ASP A 122 1.60 -23.97 6.33
CA ASP A 122 1.13 -25.26 5.86
C ASP A 122 1.69 -25.60 4.46
N GLU A 123 1.39 -26.78 3.90
CA GLU A 123 1.92 -27.24 2.61
C GLU A 123 1.65 -26.27 1.45
N ILE A 124 2.71 -25.70 0.89
CA ILE A 124 2.69 -24.62 -0.12
C ILE A 124 2.00 -25.03 -1.42
N ASP A 125 2.10 -26.30 -1.81
CA ASP A 125 1.68 -26.76 -3.15
C ASP A 125 0.17 -26.77 -3.40
N LYS A 126 -0.64 -26.55 -2.37
CA LYS A 126 -2.11 -26.59 -2.45
C LYS A 126 -2.80 -25.33 -1.95
N LEU A 127 -2.05 -24.28 -1.63
CA LEU A 127 -2.57 -23.09 -0.98
C LEU A 127 -3.55 -22.34 -1.89
N LYS A 128 -4.80 -22.22 -1.48
CA LYS A 128 -5.81 -21.44 -2.18
C LYS A 128 -5.94 -20.07 -1.53
N ILE A 129 -5.51 -19.03 -2.24
CA ILE A 129 -5.61 -17.65 -1.78
C ILE A 129 -6.69 -16.92 -2.57
N GLU A 130 -7.62 -16.28 -1.87
CA GLU A 130 -8.72 -15.52 -2.46
C GLU A 130 -8.92 -14.19 -1.73
N LEU A 131 -9.33 -13.16 -2.45
CA LEU A 131 -9.88 -11.95 -1.86
C LEU A 131 -11.39 -12.06 -1.91
N ILE A 132 -12.05 -12.17 -0.76
CA ILE A 132 -13.49 -12.38 -0.62
C ILE A 132 -14.16 -11.18 0.04
N GLU A 133 -15.41 -10.92 -0.32
CA GLU A 133 -16.24 -9.89 0.33
C GLU A 133 -16.61 -10.34 1.76
N LYS A 134 -16.77 -9.37 2.64
CA LYS A 134 -17.14 -9.58 4.04
C LYS A 134 -18.01 -8.43 4.55
N ASP A 135 -18.89 -8.74 5.51
CA ASP A 135 -19.59 -7.73 6.28
C ASP A 135 -18.68 -7.22 7.40
N ILE A 136 -18.27 -5.98 7.30
CA ILE A 136 -17.50 -5.31 8.36
C ILE A 136 -18.02 -3.90 8.58
N GLY A 137 -18.09 -3.53 9.85
CA GLY A 137 -18.29 -2.14 10.23
C GLY A 137 -17.20 -1.25 9.63
N LYS A 138 -17.56 -0.06 9.16
CA LYS A 138 -16.62 0.91 8.56
C LYS A 138 -15.55 1.29 9.56
N LYS A 139 -14.31 0.96 9.26
CA LYS A 139 -13.12 1.39 10.02
C LYS A 139 -12.54 2.64 9.38
N ASN A 140 -12.00 3.54 10.20
CA ASN A 140 -11.26 4.68 9.70
C ASN A 140 -9.95 4.21 9.08
N ILE A 141 -9.65 4.71 7.88
CA ILE A 141 -8.41 4.40 7.16
C ILE A 141 -7.60 5.68 7.03
N PHE A 142 -6.36 5.60 7.43
CA PHE A 142 -5.40 6.71 7.37
C PHE A 142 -4.41 6.46 6.26
N CYS A 143 -3.95 7.52 5.61
CA CYS A 143 -2.89 7.44 4.61
C CYS A 143 -1.56 7.99 5.15
N SER A 144 -0.46 7.44 4.64
CA SER A 144 0.91 7.81 5.00
C SER A 144 1.85 7.55 3.81
N THR A 145 3.09 7.94 3.93
CA THR A 145 4.12 7.57 2.96
C THR A 145 4.45 6.08 3.04
N ARG A 146 4.83 5.49 1.91
CA ARG A 146 5.30 4.10 1.85
C ARG A 146 6.58 3.90 2.65
N VAL A 147 6.82 2.70 3.16
CA VAL A 147 7.93 2.38 4.07
C VAL A 147 9.05 1.66 3.33
N GLY A 148 10.29 1.92 3.74
CA GLY A 148 11.47 1.24 3.21
C GLY A 148 11.93 1.74 1.84
N LEU A 149 11.35 2.82 1.32
CA LEU A 149 11.79 3.43 0.08
C LEU A 149 13.07 4.26 0.32
N GLN A 150 13.99 4.16 -0.62
CA GLN A 150 15.17 5.03 -0.68
C GLN A 150 14.98 6.05 -1.79
N ALA A 151 15.54 7.23 -1.63
CA ALA A 151 15.44 8.28 -2.63
C ALA A 151 15.92 7.81 -4.02
N HIS A 152 15.13 8.08 -5.05
CA HIS A 152 15.40 7.66 -6.41
C HIS A 152 15.79 8.87 -7.28
N PRO A 153 16.78 8.77 -8.19
CA PRO A 153 17.20 9.88 -9.06
C PRO A 153 16.05 10.51 -9.83
N LEU A 154 15.09 9.72 -10.31
CA LEU A 154 13.93 10.24 -11.04
C LEU A 154 13.08 11.21 -10.20
N ASP A 155 12.94 11.01 -8.90
CA ASP A 155 12.24 11.95 -8.02
C ASP A 155 12.94 13.32 -8.01
N TYR A 156 14.27 13.36 -8.02
CA TYR A 156 15.04 14.60 -8.11
C TYR A 156 14.92 15.26 -9.48
N GLU A 157 14.98 14.48 -10.56
CA GLU A 157 14.80 14.99 -11.91
C GLU A 157 13.43 15.63 -12.10
N LEU A 158 12.37 14.95 -11.67
CA LEU A 158 11.00 15.45 -11.75
C LEU A 158 10.78 16.66 -10.84
N LEU A 159 11.35 16.66 -9.63
CA LEU A 159 11.29 17.81 -8.73
C LEU A 159 11.98 19.03 -9.36
N THR A 160 13.14 18.86 -9.99
CA THR A 160 13.86 19.92 -10.68
C THR A 160 13.06 20.45 -11.88
N LYS A 161 12.44 19.54 -12.66
CA LYS A 161 11.64 19.88 -13.85
C LYS A 161 10.36 20.61 -13.50
N TYR A 162 9.60 20.14 -12.51
CA TYR A 162 8.27 20.65 -12.17
C TYR A 162 8.24 21.55 -10.93
N LYS A 163 9.39 21.71 -10.26
CA LYS A 163 9.56 22.58 -9.07
C LYS A 163 8.49 22.30 -8.00
N THR A 164 7.85 23.37 -7.50
CA THR A 164 6.88 23.31 -6.40
C THR A 164 5.58 22.57 -6.72
N ASN A 165 5.30 22.28 -7.99
CA ASN A 165 4.06 21.61 -8.43
C ASN A 165 4.19 20.09 -8.46
N PHE A 166 5.35 19.54 -8.14
CA PHE A 166 5.58 18.10 -8.12
C PHE A 166 5.86 17.62 -6.69
N ILE A 167 5.09 16.60 -6.29
CA ILE A 167 5.36 15.86 -5.05
C ILE A 167 6.12 14.60 -5.44
N PRO A 168 7.39 14.45 -5.04
CA PRO A 168 8.18 13.24 -5.28
C PRO A 168 7.43 11.97 -4.86
N TYR A 169 7.60 10.90 -5.61
CA TYR A 169 6.89 9.64 -5.35
C TYR A 169 7.19 9.05 -3.98
N ILE A 170 8.38 9.28 -3.44
CA ILE A 170 8.76 8.86 -2.08
C ILE A 170 7.88 9.51 -0.99
N PHE A 171 7.34 10.71 -1.22
CA PHE A 171 6.51 11.44 -0.26
C PHE A 171 5.01 11.30 -0.50
N ARG A 172 4.58 10.56 -1.53
CA ARG A 172 3.17 10.35 -1.80
C ARG A 172 2.55 9.42 -0.76
N LEU A 173 1.30 9.72 -0.37
CA LEU A 173 0.60 9.04 0.70
C LEU A 173 -0.09 7.75 0.22
N TYR A 174 0.67 6.86 -0.41
CA TYR A 174 0.18 5.64 -1.04
C TYR A 174 0.20 4.40 -0.11
N ARG A 175 0.39 4.60 1.17
CA ARG A 175 0.27 3.61 2.23
C ARG A 175 -0.99 3.90 3.04
N PHE A 176 -1.80 2.88 3.27
CA PHE A 176 -3.08 2.96 3.96
C PHE A 176 -3.11 2.01 5.14
N ILE A 177 -3.62 2.50 6.28
CA ILE A 177 -3.59 1.79 7.56
C ILE A 177 -4.97 1.94 8.21
N VAL A 178 -5.56 0.85 8.66
CA VAL A 178 -6.77 0.88 9.46
C VAL A 178 -6.44 1.50 10.82
N ASP A 179 -7.33 2.38 11.33
CA ASP A 179 -7.28 2.83 12.72
C ASP A 179 -7.53 1.62 13.63
N TYR A 180 -6.46 1.02 13.96
CA TYR A 180 -6.39 -0.13 14.80
C TYR A 180 -5.86 0.35 16.14
N SER A 181 -6.69 0.21 17.19
CA SER A 181 -6.27 0.44 18.58
C SER A 181 -5.23 -0.64 18.95
N CYS A 182 -4.05 -0.53 18.33
CA CYS A 182 -2.94 -1.39 18.68
C CYS A 182 -2.56 -1.06 20.12
N PRO A 183 -2.58 -2.01 21.06
CA PRO A 183 -1.96 -1.82 22.35
C PRO A 183 -0.55 -1.32 22.11
N GLU A 184 -0.18 -0.17 22.68
CA GLU A 184 1.11 0.53 22.46
C GLU A 184 2.33 -0.40 22.54
N ASN A 185 2.20 -1.50 23.25
CA ASN A 185 3.25 -2.51 23.47
C ASN A 185 3.49 -3.49 22.30
N LYS A 186 2.65 -3.52 21.26
CA LYS A 186 2.78 -4.48 20.13
C LYS A 186 3.20 -3.84 18.81
N CYS A 187 3.04 -2.53 18.65
CA CYS A 187 3.43 -1.84 17.43
C CYS A 187 4.86 -1.30 17.56
N LYS A 188 5.86 -2.10 17.15
CA LYS A 188 7.27 -1.69 17.13
C LYS A 188 7.63 -0.80 15.92
N ASP A 189 6.69 -0.50 15.06
CA ASP A 189 6.92 0.33 13.89
C ASP A 189 6.92 1.82 14.28
N LYS A 190 8.12 2.39 14.41
CA LYS A 190 8.32 3.80 14.76
C LYS A 190 7.55 4.77 13.84
N THR A 191 7.36 4.40 12.59
CA THR A 191 6.61 5.21 11.62
C THR A 191 5.12 5.23 11.93
N LYS A 192 4.56 4.08 12.37
CA LYS A 192 3.15 4.00 12.83
C LYS A 192 2.95 4.80 14.11
N ILE A 193 3.87 4.71 15.07
CA ILE A 193 3.83 5.45 16.33
C ILE A 193 3.85 6.96 16.03
N ALA A 194 4.79 7.42 15.21
CA ALA A 194 4.88 8.84 14.83
C ALA A 194 3.62 9.33 14.11
N PHE A 195 3.04 8.51 13.22
CA PHE A 195 1.81 8.82 12.52
C PHE A 195 0.60 8.85 13.46
N TYR A 196 0.49 7.88 14.37
CA TYR A 196 -0.58 7.80 15.36
C TYR A 196 -0.52 8.96 16.36
N GLU A 197 0.69 9.34 16.80
CA GLU A 197 0.91 10.51 17.64
C GLU A 197 0.57 11.81 16.91
N HIS A 198 0.89 11.90 15.61
CA HIS A 198 0.48 13.04 14.79
C HIS A 198 -1.06 13.16 14.69
N LEU A 199 -1.77 12.05 14.54
CA LEU A 199 -3.23 12.04 14.49
C LEU A 199 -3.87 12.41 15.86
N LYS A 200 -3.34 11.88 16.96
CA LYS A 200 -3.78 12.23 18.31
C LYS A 200 -3.56 13.72 18.63
N ASN A 201 -2.57 14.33 18.01
CA ASN A 201 -2.18 15.73 18.23
C ASN A 201 -2.60 16.65 17.05
N LYS A 202 -3.81 16.50 16.52
CA LYS A 202 -4.34 17.27 15.37
C LYS A 202 -4.17 18.80 15.44
N ASN A 203 -3.86 19.36 16.62
CA ASN A 203 -3.67 20.80 16.84
C ASN A 203 -2.19 21.22 16.93
N LYS A 204 -1.23 20.33 16.74
CA LYS A 204 0.18 20.70 16.70
C LYS A 204 0.67 20.81 15.25
N PRO A 205 1.47 21.85 14.93
CA PRO A 205 2.08 21.95 13.62
C PRO A 205 2.90 20.69 13.33
N ARG A 206 2.94 20.27 12.05
CA ARG A 206 3.74 19.12 11.60
C ARG A 206 5.13 19.22 12.19
N PRO A 207 5.69 18.15 12.80
CA PRO A 207 7.08 18.18 13.20
C PRO A 207 7.89 18.54 11.94
N ASN A 208 8.62 19.64 12.00
CA ASN A 208 9.61 19.95 10.97
C ASN A 208 10.56 18.77 10.98
N TYR A 209 10.50 17.93 9.96
CA TYR A 209 11.60 17.03 9.65
C TYR A 209 12.79 17.98 9.42
N LYS A 210 13.65 18.12 10.42
CA LYS A 210 14.94 18.73 10.23
C LYS A 210 15.57 17.98 9.06
N GLN A 211 15.83 18.68 7.98
CA GLN A 211 16.83 18.28 7.01
C GLN A 211 18.13 18.13 7.80
N ASP A 212 18.40 16.91 8.28
CA ASP A 212 19.72 16.60 8.78
C ASP A 212 20.63 16.75 7.57
N SER A 213 21.34 17.86 7.61
CA SER A 213 22.43 18.28 6.75
C SER A 213 23.06 17.12 5.97
N ILE A 214 22.87 17.15 4.67
CA ILE A 214 23.83 16.57 3.72
C ILE A 214 25.15 17.29 4.04
N LYS A 215 26.03 16.65 4.77
CA LYS A 215 27.42 17.06 4.86
C LYS A 215 28.03 16.79 3.49
N GLU A 216 28.23 17.85 2.74
CA GLU A 216 29.17 17.87 1.63
C GLU A 216 30.53 17.42 2.16
N ASN A 217 31.07 16.37 1.60
CA ASN A 217 32.50 16.03 1.52
C ASN A 217 32.78 15.61 0.09
#